data_9a543d20de9b738b79134ec656c4f5cc
#
_entry.id   9a543d20de9b738b79134ec656c4f5cc
#
_cell.length_a   1.000
_cell.length_b   1.000
_cell.length_c   1.000
_cell.angle_alpha   90.00
_cell.angle_beta   90.00
_cell.angle_gamma   90.00
#
_symmetry.space_group_name_H-M   'P 1'
#
loop_
_entity.id
_entity.type
_entity.pdbx_description
1 polymer ?
#
loop_
_entity_poly.entity_id
_entity_poly.type
_entity_poly.pdbx_seq_one_letter_code
_entity_poly.pdbx_strand_id
1 'polypeptide(L)'
;MTPADPAGLVLRDMSREDVRAVMRIEVDRHPVDAWSSTAFHEALDRPDRYVCLVTSTGPDKSRDPHGRGAGVAAYGVISLAGGTADLDNLTVREDHQRQGIGRRLLAGLLEAAARRGAHEVLLEVRHDNVAAIALYAADRFVEISRRNDYYAPGLDAIIMRRSLDATHG
;
A
#
# COMPACT_ATOMS: atom_id res chain seq x y z
N MET A 1 -2.96 5.72 -19.99
CA MET A 1 -3.20 6.98 -19.28
C MET A 1 -4.24 6.71 -18.19
N THR A 2 -3.79 6.68 -16.94
CA THR A 2 -4.70 6.51 -15.82
C THR A 2 -5.54 7.77 -15.69
N PRO A 3 -6.88 7.68 -15.62
CA PRO A 3 -7.69 8.88 -15.46
C PRO A 3 -7.32 9.60 -14.17
N ALA A 4 -7.10 10.89 -14.27
CA ALA A 4 -6.87 11.70 -13.07
C ALA A 4 -8.10 11.63 -12.17
N ASP A 5 -7.87 11.46 -10.89
CA ASP A 5 -8.89 11.58 -9.86
C ASP A 5 -9.52 12.99 -9.91
N PRO A 6 -10.80 13.15 -9.53
CA PRO A 6 -11.41 14.46 -9.33
C PRO A 6 -10.60 15.42 -8.44
N ALA A 7 -9.75 14.89 -7.58
CA ALA A 7 -8.82 15.66 -6.74
C ALA A 7 -7.47 15.97 -7.41
N GLY A 8 -7.27 15.60 -8.69
CA GLY A 8 -6.00 15.80 -9.39
C GLY A 8 -4.87 14.88 -8.92
N LEU A 9 -5.20 13.75 -8.27
CA LEU A 9 -4.24 12.79 -7.79
C LEU A 9 -3.78 11.84 -8.91
N VAL A 10 -2.49 11.52 -8.92
CA VAL A 10 -1.86 10.63 -9.89
C VAL A 10 -1.26 9.44 -9.14
N LEU A 11 -1.58 8.23 -9.60
CA LEU A 11 -0.93 7.00 -9.18
C LEU A 11 0.33 6.78 -10.03
N ARG A 12 1.47 6.62 -9.39
CA ARG A 12 2.76 6.43 -10.07
C ARG A 12 3.73 5.61 -9.23
N ASP A 13 4.84 5.21 -9.85
CA ASP A 13 5.93 4.57 -9.12
C ASP A 13 6.50 5.51 -8.05
N MET A 14 6.84 4.93 -6.91
CA MET A 14 7.56 5.65 -5.84
C MET A 14 9.01 5.85 -6.27
N SER A 15 9.53 7.04 -6.05
CA SER A 15 10.94 7.36 -6.24
C SER A 15 11.67 7.53 -4.90
N ARG A 16 13.00 7.53 -4.93
CA ARG A 16 13.81 7.79 -3.73
C ARG A 16 13.51 9.15 -3.09
N GLU A 17 13.14 10.13 -3.90
CA GLU A 17 12.77 11.47 -3.45
C GLU A 17 11.46 11.47 -2.65
N ASP A 18 10.57 10.51 -2.89
CA ASP A 18 9.30 10.41 -2.17
C ASP A 18 9.48 9.88 -0.74
N VAL A 19 10.56 9.16 -0.46
CA VAL A 19 10.74 8.45 0.82
C VAL A 19 10.63 9.39 2.01
N ARG A 20 11.13 10.61 1.90
CA ARG A 20 11.03 11.60 2.99
C ARG A 20 9.57 11.92 3.34
N ALA A 21 8.73 12.12 2.34
CA ALA A 21 7.30 12.37 2.51
C ALA A 21 6.57 11.13 3.03
N VAL A 22 6.89 9.98 2.45
CA VAL A 22 6.37 8.67 2.88
C VAL A 22 6.68 8.43 4.35
N MET A 23 7.90 8.69 4.81
CA MET A 23 8.30 8.48 6.20
C MET A 23 7.51 9.34 7.19
N ARG A 24 7.15 10.56 6.84
CA ARG A 24 6.31 11.40 7.70
C ARG A 24 4.94 10.78 7.92
N ILE A 25 4.33 10.26 6.86
CA ILE A 25 3.04 9.58 6.94
C ILE A 25 3.19 8.26 7.68
N GLU A 26 4.23 7.50 7.39
CA GLU A 26 4.50 6.19 7.99
C GLU A 26 4.61 6.28 9.52
N VAL A 27 5.43 7.18 10.02
CA VAL A 27 5.63 7.38 11.46
C VAL A 27 4.35 7.85 12.15
N ASP A 28 3.58 8.71 11.50
CA ASP A 28 2.31 9.20 12.02
C ASP A 28 1.23 8.10 12.07
N ARG A 29 1.15 7.29 11.02
CA ARG A 29 0.13 6.26 10.90
C ARG A 29 0.48 4.94 11.59
N HIS A 30 1.76 4.64 11.74
CA HIS A 30 2.28 3.38 12.30
C HIS A 30 3.30 3.66 13.43
N PRO A 31 2.86 4.26 14.54
CA PRO A 31 3.80 4.72 15.59
C PRO A 31 4.59 3.59 16.26
N VAL A 32 4.12 2.34 16.17
CA VAL A 32 4.73 1.18 16.82
C VAL A 32 5.56 0.33 15.86
N ASP A 33 5.09 0.18 14.63
CA ASP A 33 5.63 -0.77 13.64
C ASP A 33 5.97 -0.10 12.30
N ALA A 34 6.30 1.18 12.33
CA ALA A 34 6.69 1.92 11.14
C ALA A 34 7.88 1.28 10.43
N TRP A 35 7.81 1.21 9.12
CA TRP A 35 8.97 0.91 8.30
C TRP A 35 10.03 1.99 8.45
N SER A 36 11.29 1.60 8.39
CA SER A 36 12.40 2.56 8.35
C SER A 36 12.58 3.14 6.94
N SER A 37 13.24 4.28 6.85
CA SER A 37 13.63 4.83 5.55
C SER A 37 14.56 3.88 4.80
N THR A 38 15.43 3.16 5.52
CA THR A 38 16.30 2.13 4.95
C THR A 38 15.48 1.03 4.29
N ALA A 39 14.43 0.54 4.93
CA ALA A 39 13.56 -0.49 4.37
C ALA A 39 12.90 -0.04 3.06
N PHE A 40 12.42 1.20 2.98
CA PHE A 40 11.88 1.76 1.74
C PHE A 40 12.94 1.86 0.64
N HIS A 41 14.14 2.33 0.96
CA HIS A 41 15.24 2.40 -0.01
C HIS A 41 15.66 1.01 -0.50
N GLU A 42 15.74 0.03 0.39
CA GLU A 42 16.04 -1.36 0.02
C GLU A 42 14.98 -1.94 -0.92
N ALA A 43 13.70 -1.66 -0.68
CA ALA A 43 12.63 -2.08 -1.58
C ALA A 43 12.75 -1.41 -2.96
N LEU A 44 13.05 -0.10 -3.01
CA LEU A 44 13.25 0.63 -4.26
C LEU A 44 14.48 0.15 -5.05
N ASP A 45 15.52 -0.30 -4.36
CA ASP A 45 16.75 -0.82 -4.99
C ASP A 45 16.57 -2.24 -5.55
N ARG A 46 15.43 -2.87 -5.29
CA ARG A 46 15.11 -4.23 -5.76
C ARG A 46 13.80 -4.28 -6.54
N PRO A 47 13.74 -3.62 -7.71
CA PRO A 47 12.52 -3.61 -8.54
C PRO A 47 12.15 -4.99 -9.10
N ASP A 48 13.08 -5.94 -9.08
CA ASP A 48 12.83 -7.34 -9.40
C ASP A 48 11.92 -8.03 -8.37
N ARG A 49 11.93 -7.56 -7.14
CA ARG A 49 11.23 -8.17 -5.99
C ARG A 49 10.09 -7.31 -5.44
N TYR A 50 10.17 -6.00 -5.59
CA TYR A 50 9.20 -5.08 -4.99
C TYR A 50 8.54 -4.19 -6.03
N VAL A 51 7.27 -3.89 -5.80
CA VAL A 51 6.55 -2.80 -6.45
C VAL A 51 6.17 -1.78 -5.38
N CYS A 52 6.63 -0.56 -5.55
CA CYS A 52 6.35 0.54 -4.63
C CYS A 52 5.60 1.64 -5.41
N LEU A 53 4.38 1.94 -5.00
CA LEU A 53 3.54 2.95 -5.63
C LEU A 53 3.22 4.09 -4.67
N VAL A 54 3.04 5.27 -5.22
CA VAL A 54 2.50 6.44 -4.50
C VAL A 54 1.31 7.02 -5.26
N THR A 55 0.40 7.63 -4.51
CA THR A 55 -0.60 8.54 -5.05
C THR A 55 -0.21 9.95 -4.62
N SER A 56 -0.08 10.85 -5.59
CA SER A 56 0.38 12.22 -5.35
C SER A 56 -0.40 13.24 -6.14
N THR A 57 -0.34 14.50 -5.69
CA THR A 57 -0.98 15.64 -6.38
C THR A 57 -0.19 16.09 -7.62
N GLY A 58 0.74 15.29 -8.11
CA GLY A 58 1.57 15.59 -9.28
C GLY A 58 2.85 16.34 -8.94
N PRO A 59 3.66 16.68 -9.95
CA PRO A 59 5.00 17.24 -9.77
C PRO A 59 5.02 18.73 -9.46
N ASP A 60 3.96 19.29 -8.90
CA ASP A 60 3.94 20.72 -8.60
C ASP A 60 4.88 21.06 -7.45
N LYS A 61 6.16 21.16 -7.81
CA LYS A 61 7.24 21.60 -6.91
C LYS A 61 7.04 23.03 -6.42
N SER A 62 6.10 23.79 -7.01
CA SER A 62 5.89 25.19 -6.67
C SER A 62 5.09 25.39 -5.37
N ARG A 63 4.39 24.36 -4.92
CA ARG A 63 3.53 24.42 -3.73
C ARG A 63 4.19 23.93 -2.44
N ASP A 64 5.38 23.38 -2.52
CA ASP A 64 6.15 23.00 -1.34
C ASP A 64 7.62 23.46 -1.43
N PRO A 65 7.87 24.76 -1.22
CA PRO A 65 9.22 25.29 -1.24
C PRO A 65 10.13 24.72 -0.12
N HIS A 66 9.54 23.97 0.82
CA HIS A 66 10.28 23.39 1.95
C HIS A 66 10.40 21.87 1.89
N GLY A 67 9.97 21.24 0.78
CA GLY A 67 10.08 19.78 0.60
C GLY A 67 9.37 18.96 1.67
N ARG A 68 8.26 19.47 2.20
CA ARG A 68 7.51 18.81 3.28
C ARG A 68 6.60 17.68 2.77
N GLY A 69 6.77 17.27 1.51
CA GLY A 69 6.02 16.17 0.94
C GLY A 69 4.57 16.47 0.62
N ALA A 70 4.30 17.72 0.23
CA ALA A 70 2.97 18.21 -0.11
C ALA A 70 2.31 17.49 -1.29
N GLY A 71 2.96 16.51 -1.89
CA GLY A 71 2.41 15.77 -3.00
C GLY A 71 1.92 14.36 -2.67
N VAL A 72 2.47 13.70 -1.67
CA VAL A 72 2.13 12.31 -1.37
C VAL A 72 0.90 12.21 -0.48
N ALA A 73 -0.16 11.56 -1.00
CA ALA A 73 -1.39 11.30 -0.27
C ALA A 73 -1.50 9.88 0.25
N ALA A 74 -0.88 8.92 -0.44
CA ALA A 74 -0.91 7.51 -0.10
C ALA A 74 0.27 6.78 -0.73
N TYR A 75 0.62 5.64 -0.17
CA TYR A 75 1.66 4.76 -0.72
C TYR A 75 1.39 3.31 -0.36
N GLY A 76 1.98 2.42 -1.12
CA GLY A 76 1.91 1.00 -0.88
C GLY A 76 3.10 0.26 -1.43
N VAL A 77 3.39 -0.89 -0.83
CA VAL A 77 4.49 -1.78 -1.21
C VAL A 77 3.96 -3.20 -1.31
N ILE A 78 4.29 -3.85 -2.40
CA ILE A 78 4.06 -5.28 -2.61
C ILE A 78 5.41 -5.94 -2.86
N SER A 79 5.64 -7.09 -2.23
CA SER A 79 6.79 -7.95 -2.53
C SER A 79 6.34 -9.19 -3.29
N LEU A 80 7.24 -9.71 -4.14
CA LEU A 80 6.98 -10.81 -5.07
C LEU A 80 7.96 -11.95 -4.82
N ALA A 81 7.43 -13.16 -4.70
CA ALA A 81 8.24 -14.37 -4.56
C ALA A 81 7.49 -15.59 -5.14
N GLY A 82 8.02 -16.16 -6.22
CA GLY A 82 7.56 -17.44 -6.74
C GLY A 82 6.07 -17.54 -7.08
N GLY A 83 5.48 -16.50 -7.66
CA GLY A 83 4.06 -16.50 -8.03
C GLY A 83 3.10 -16.04 -6.94
N THR A 84 3.61 -15.77 -5.75
CA THR A 84 2.87 -15.16 -4.63
C THR A 84 3.36 -13.73 -4.41
N ALA A 85 2.46 -12.82 -4.14
CA ALA A 85 2.76 -11.47 -3.69
C ALA A 85 2.29 -11.27 -2.27
N ASP A 86 3.02 -10.46 -1.51
CA ASP A 86 2.62 -10.00 -0.18
C ASP A 86 2.37 -8.50 -0.23
N LEU A 87 1.21 -8.06 0.23
CA LEU A 87 0.95 -6.65 0.46
C LEU A 87 1.59 -6.25 1.78
N ASP A 88 2.76 -5.64 1.70
CA ASP A 88 3.58 -5.33 2.88
C ASP A 88 3.18 -4.01 3.53
N ASN A 89 2.68 -3.07 2.74
CA ASN A 89 2.28 -1.75 3.23
C ASN A 89 1.20 -1.15 2.33
N LEU A 90 0.18 -0.55 2.92
CA LEU A 90 -0.84 0.24 2.26
C LEU A 90 -1.30 1.32 3.24
N THR A 91 -0.95 2.56 2.98
CA THR A 91 -1.19 3.65 3.91
C THR A 91 -1.73 4.87 3.18
N VAL A 92 -2.81 5.44 3.71
CA VAL A 92 -3.41 6.69 3.24
C VAL A 92 -3.22 7.75 4.33
N ARG A 93 -2.73 8.92 3.94
CA ARG A 93 -2.60 10.06 4.85
C ARG A 93 -3.96 10.41 5.45
N GLU A 94 -3.99 10.74 6.73
CA GLU A 94 -5.23 10.90 7.49
C GLU A 94 -6.23 11.88 6.84
N ASP A 95 -5.74 13.01 6.37
CA ASP A 95 -6.54 14.05 5.71
C ASP A 95 -7.02 13.69 4.29
N HIS A 96 -6.58 12.55 3.76
CA HIS A 96 -6.98 12.02 2.45
C HIS A 96 -7.79 10.72 2.54
N GLN A 97 -8.17 10.29 3.74
CA GLN A 97 -8.97 9.08 3.93
C GLN A 97 -10.43 9.30 3.47
N ARG A 98 -11.14 8.19 3.20
CA ARG A 98 -12.54 8.15 2.77
C ARG A 98 -12.82 8.84 1.43
N GLN A 99 -11.83 8.91 0.55
CA GLN A 99 -11.95 9.49 -0.80
C GLN A 99 -11.71 8.43 -1.90
N GLY A 100 -11.66 7.15 -1.54
CA GLY A 100 -11.41 6.07 -2.49
C GLY A 100 -9.94 5.93 -2.93
N ILE A 101 -9.00 6.66 -2.32
CA ILE A 101 -7.58 6.64 -2.68
C ILE A 101 -6.95 5.29 -2.36
N GLY A 102 -7.21 4.72 -1.19
CA GLY A 102 -6.72 3.41 -0.79
C GLY A 102 -7.18 2.31 -1.73
N ARG A 103 -8.42 2.36 -2.18
CA ARG A 103 -8.99 1.40 -3.13
C ARG A 103 -8.29 1.46 -4.50
N ARG A 104 -8.04 2.67 -5.00
CA ARG A 104 -7.34 2.86 -6.28
C ARG A 104 -5.88 2.44 -6.20
N LEU A 105 -5.21 2.76 -5.10
CA LEU A 105 -3.84 2.34 -4.86
C LEU A 105 -3.75 0.81 -4.78
N LEU A 106 -4.66 0.17 -4.04
CA LEU A 106 -4.74 -1.29 -3.96
C LEU A 106 -4.93 -1.91 -5.35
N ALA A 107 -5.86 -1.39 -6.14
CA ALA A 107 -6.09 -1.87 -7.51
C ALA A 107 -4.83 -1.78 -8.36
N GLY A 108 -4.08 -0.68 -8.27
CA GLY A 108 -2.81 -0.51 -8.99
C GLY A 108 -1.73 -1.50 -8.55
N LEU A 109 -1.63 -1.77 -7.26
CA LEU A 109 -0.69 -2.77 -6.72
C LEU A 109 -1.05 -4.18 -7.16
N LEU A 110 -2.33 -4.55 -7.13
CA LEU A 110 -2.80 -5.86 -7.57
C LEU A 110 -2.58 -6.07 -9.06
N GLU A 111 -2.85 -5.06 -9.87
CA GLU A 111 -2.58 -5.09 -11.31
C GLU A 111 -1.09 -5.27 -11.60
N ALA A 112 -0.23 -4.53 -10.92
CA ALA A 112 1.22 -4.67 -11.04
C ALA A 112 1.70 -6.07 -10.63
N ALA A 113 1.16 -6.63 -9.55
CA ALA A 113 1.47 -7.99 -9.10
C ALA A 113 1.08 -9.02 -10.16
N ALA A 114 -0.12 -8.90 -10.74
CA ALA A 114 -0.59 -9.78 -11.79
C ALA A 114 0.30 -9.73 -13.05
N ARG A 115 0.69 -8.53 -13.48
CA ARG A 115 1.62 -8.35 -14.60
C ARG A 115 2.99 -8.97 -14.35
N ARG A 116 3.38 -9.08 -13.08
CA ARG A 116 4.66 -9.70 -12.65
C ARG A 116 4.53 -11.21 -12.43
N GLY A 117 3.39 -11.81 -12.76
CA GLY A 117 3.16 -13.25 -12.70
C GLY A 117 2.68 -13.78 -11.36
N ALA A 118 2.25 -12.91 -10.45
CA ALA A 118 1.63 -13.36 -9.21
C ALA A 118 0.24 -13.96 -9.48
N HIS A 119 -0.04 -15.09 -8.86
CA HIS A 119 -1.33 -15.78 -8.93
C HIS A 119 -2.22 -15.44 -7.73
N GLU A 120 -1.62 -14.98 -6.66
CA GLU A 120 -2.32 -14.63 -5.43
C GLU A 120 -1.59 -13.51 -4.69
N VAL A 121 -2.34 -12.82 -3.85
CA VAL A 121 -1.81 -11.83 -2.90
C VAL A 121 -2.23 -12.18 -1.50
N LEU A 122 -1.29 -12.16 -0.58
CA LEU A 122 -1.50 -12.34 0.85
C LEU A 122 -1.28 -11.01 1.57
N LEU A 123 -1.91 -10.84 2.71
CA LEU A 123 -1.66 -9.73 3.63
C LEU A 123 -1.91 -10.14 5.07
N GLU A 124 -1.29 -9.42 5.99
CA GLU A 124 -1.60 -9.48 7.41
C GLU A 124 -2.20 -8.13 7.83
N VAL A 125 -3.26 -8.18 8.62
CA VAL A 125 -3.93 -7.00 9.13
C VAL A 125 -4.35 -7.22 10.58
N ARG A 126 -4.23 -6.18 11.40
CA ARG A 126 -4.73 -6.23 12.79
C ARG A 126 -6.25 -6.42 12.77
N HIS A 127 -6.74 -7.30 13.64
CA HIS A 127 -8.18 -7.60 13.72
C HIS A 127 -9.03 -6.37 14.09
N ASP A 128 -8.45 -5.38 14.76
CA ASP A 128 -9.14 -4.15 15.16
C ASP A 128 -9.10 -3.05 14.08
N ASN A 129 -8.37 -3.26 12.99
CA ASN A 129 -8.34 -2.34 11.85
C ASN A 129 -9.54 -2.59 10.93
N VAL A 130 -10.73 -2.21 11.39
CA VAL A 130 -12.00 -2.45 10.72
C VAL A 130 -12.05 -1.82 9.33
N ALA A 131 -11.51 -0.61 9.18
CA ALA A 131 -11.50 0.10 7.90
C ALA A 131 -10.64 -0.62 6.85
N ALA A 132 -9.47 -1.10 7.22
CA ALA A 132 -8.60 -1.85 6.32
C ALA A 132 -9.22 -3.20 5.93
N ILE A 133 -9.76 -3.93 6.89
CA ILE A 133 -10.43 -5.21 6.63
C ILE A 133 -11.59 -5.02 5.66
N ALA A 134 -12.40 -3.97 5.84
CA ALA A 134 -13.51 -3.65 4.93
C ALA A 134 -13.01 -3.33 3.52
N LEU A 135 -11.92 -2.57 3.40
CA LEU A 135 -11.28 -2.27 2.11
C LEU A 135 -10.86 -3.56 1.39
N TYR A 136 -10.16 -4.44 2.09
CA TYR A 136 -9.68 -5.70 1.52
C TYR A 136 -10.82 -6.64 1.17
N ALA A 137 -11.81 -6.80 2.05
CA ALA A 137 -12.99 -7.63 1.78
C ALA A 137 -13.79 -7.14 0.56
N ALA A 138 -13.93 -5.82 0.40
CA ALA A 138 -14.59 -5.23 -0.77
C ALA A 138 -13.84 -5.54 -2.07
N ASP A 139 -12.53 -5.77 -1.99
CA ASP A 139 -11.68 -6.14 -3.14
C ASP A 139 -11.36 -7.64 -3.18
N ARG A 140 -12.27 -8.48 -2.67
CA ARG A 140 -12.28 -9.95 -2.76
C ARG A 140 -11.19 -10.65 -1.95
N PHE A 141 -10.56 -10.01 -0.99
CA PHE A 141 -9.74 -10.70 -0.02
C PHE A 141 -10.62 -11.46 0.96
N VAL A 142 -10.22 -12.66 1.30
CA VAL A 142 -10.90 -13.51 2.29
C VAL A 142 -9.95 -13.88 3.41
N GLU A 143 -10.46 -13.95 4.63
CA GLU A 143 -9.69 -14.44 5.77
C GLU A 143 -9.39 -15.94 5.59
N ILE A 144 -8.12 -16.31 5.68
CA ILE A 144 -7.68 -17.70 5.59
C ILE A 144 -7.06 -18.23 6.88
N SER A 145 -6.61 -17.35 7.76
CA SER A 145 -5.97 -17.71 9.02
C SER A 145 -5.99 -16.55 9.99
N ARG A 146 -5.73 -16.86 11.25
CA ARG A 146 -5.60 -15.87 12.33
C ARG A 146 -4.46 -16.28 13.25
N ARG A 147 -3.63 -15.30 13.64
CA ARG A 147 -2.58 -15.48 14.63
C ARG A 147 -2.93 -14.70 15.89
N ASN A 148 -3.25 -15.41 16.95
CA ASN A 148 -3.64 -14.82 18.23
C ASN A 148 -2.45 -14.07 18.86
N ASP A 149 -2.71 -12.91 19.44
CA ASP A 149 -1.74 -12.10 20.17
C ASP A 149 -0.46 -11.77 19.37
N TYR A 150 -0.57 -11.70 18.05
CA TYR A 150 0.60 -11.54 17.15
C TYR A 150 1.30 -10.19 17.32
N TYR A 151 0.54 -9.12 17.43
CA TYR A 151 1.09 -7.76 17.60
C TYR A 151 1.32 -7.40 19.06
N ALA A 152 0.42 -7.83 19.95
CA ALA A 152 0.45 -7.63 21.39
C ALA A 152 -0.64 -8.51 22.01
N PRO A 153 -0.65 -8.69 23.36
CA PRO A 153 -1.76 -9.37 24.03
C PRO A 153 -3.12 -8.79 23.63
N GLY A 154 -4.02 -9.62 23.13
CA GLY A 154 -5.34 -9.21 22.64
C GLY A 154 -5.35 -8.57 21.25
N LEU A 155 -4.22 -8.45 20.56
CA LEU A 155 -4.11 -7.91 19.21
C LEU A 155 -3.72 -8.98 18.21
N ASP A 156 -4.72 -9.64 17.65
CA ASP A 156 -4.55 -10.69 16.67
C ASP A 156 -4.21 -10.14 15.28
N ALA A 157 -3.46 -10.92 14.50
CA ALA A 157 -3.31 -10.74 13.07
C ALA A 157 -4.32 -11.61 12.33
N ILE A 158 -5.00 -11.01 11.36
CA ILE A 158 -5.81 -11.72 10.38
C ILE A 158 -4.99 -11.83 9.10
N ILE A 159 -4.89 -13.04 8.56
CA ILE A 159 -4.25 -13.28 7.28
C ILE A 159 -5.33 -13.39 6.23
N MET A 160 -5.25 -12.55 5.21
CA MET A 160 -6.20 -12.51 4.11
C MET A 160 -5.51 -12.86 2.79
N ARG A 161 -6.27 -13.41 1.88
CA ARG A 161 -5.78 -13.84 0.56
C ARG A 161 -6.76 -13.43 -0.52
N ARG A 162 -6.21 -13.03 -1.66
CA ARG A 162 -6.94 -12.83 -2.90
C ARG A 162 -6.28 -13.61 -4.03
N SER A 163 -7.08 -14.37 -4.78
CA SER A 163 -6.64 -14.95 -6.06
C SER A 163 -6.62 -13.88 -7.13
N LEU A 164 -5.56 -13.85 -7.93
CA LEU A 164 -5.41 -12.98 -9.10
C LEU A 164 -5.69 -13.70 -10.41
N ASP A 165 -5.90 -15.01 -10.37
CA ASP A 165 -6.24 -15.78 -11.54
C ASP A 165 -7.60 -15.31 -12.07
N ALA A 166 -7.67 -15.11 -13.40
CA ALA A 166 -8.92 -14.73 -14.03
C ALA A 166 -9.95 -15.82 -13.75
N THR A 167 -10.96 -15.51 -12.97
CA THR A 167 -12.16 -16.31 -12.91
C THR A 167 -12.76 -16.28 -14.32
N HIS A 168 -12.61 -17.39 -15.05
CA HIS A 168 -13.41 -17.63 -16.23
C HIS A 168 -14.87 -17.73 -15.77
N GLY A 169 -15.54 -16.61 -15.81
CA GLY A 169 -16.97 -16.54 -15.61
C GLY A 169 -17.71 -16.75 -16.91
#